data_2b65d5f9e5fe0309810baa58170413cd
#
_entry.id   2b65d5f9e5fe0309810baa58170413cd
#
_cell.length_a   1.000
_cell.length_b   1.000
_cell.length_c   1.000
_cell.angle_alpha   90.00
_cell.angle_beta   90.00
_cell.angle_gamma   90.00
#
_symmetry.space_group_name_H-M   'P 1'
#
loop_
_entity.id
_entity.type
_entity.pdbx_description
1 polymer ?
#
loop_
_entity_poly.entity_id
_entity_poly.type
_entity_poly.pdbx_seq_one_letter_code
_entity_poly.pdbx_strand_id
1 'polypeptide(L)'
;MTLCLCLTLLGCSALKLLYNQLPTVSYWWLDGYFDINDQQAPDLKLGLRDVLAWHKANELPAVNALLSDVEQQLEKPITGAQMCGWFTRFEPRVNAVLDRTAVMAALILVTLTADQLRYFDKAIAKNNAEWREEWLDARPEDLMESRLERAIENLERVYGPISRQQTEAVKARLAKDAYDFEQNWQNRLRNQTAFKGWLVAYRGRVLDTPEAKQAAAQSLQAVWRAAAEWRMTERQQTCQLLADFHSLMTPAQWAQAVKTYQGYQKDLQSLHLGG
;
A
#
# COMPACT_ATOMS: atom_id res chain seq x y z
N MET A 1 -2.25 -41.91 -13.06
CA MET A 1 -2.50 -41.49 -11.68
C MET A 1 -1.23 -40.86 -11.14
N THR A 2 -0.87 -39.62 -11.57
CA THR A 2 0.32 -38.88 -11.04
C THR A 2 0.24 -37.43 -11.53
N LEU A 3 -0.77 -36.64 -11.09
CA LEU A 3 -0.87 -35.20 -11.45
C LEU A 3 -1.47 -34.34 -10.34
N CYS A 4 -1.31 -34.72 -9.07
CA CYS A 4 -1.96 -33.97 -7.97
C CYS A 4 -1.00 -33.41 -6.91
N LEU A 5 0.33 -33.37 -7.14
CA LEU A 5 1.31 -33.00 -6.10
C LEU A 5 2.00 -31.65 -6.32
N CYS A 6 1.65 -30.88 -7.35
CA CYS A 6 2.34 -29.61 -7.68
C CYS A 6 1.63 -28.33 -7.23
N LEU A 7 0.46 -28.39 -6.58
CA LEU A 7 -0.34 -27.20 -6.27
C LEU A 7 -0.08 -26.56 -4.90
N THR A 8 0.72 -27.19 -4.03
CA THR A 8 0.96 -26.66 -2.68
C THR A 8 2.21 -25.79 -2.52
N LEU A 9 3.01 -25.61 -3.58
CA LEU A 9 4.24 -24.81 -3.55
C LEU A 9 4.09 -23.41 -4.16
N LEU A 10 2.92 -23.03 -4.64
CA LEU A 10 2.73 -21.79 -5.40
C LEU A 10 2.56 -20.53 -4.54
N GLY A 11 2.25 -20.63 -3.25
CA GLY A 11 2.02 -19.46 -2.40
C GLY A 11 3.31 -18.67 -2.10
N CYS A 12 4.34 -19.35 -1.64
CA CYS A 12 5.59 -18.70 -1.22
C CYS A 12 6.46 -18.20 -2.38
N SER A 13 6.42 -18.85 -3.55
CA SER A 13 7.18 -18.41 -4.73
C SER A 13 6.57 -17.19 -5.41
N ALA A 14 5.25 -17.01 -5.34
CA ALA A 14 4.54 -15.90 -5.98
C ALA A 14 4.88 -14.55 -5.33
N LEU A 15 4.92 -14.47 -4.00
CA LEU A 15 5.30 -13.25 -3.27
C LEU A 15 6.73 -12.81 -3.64
N LYS A 16 7.67 -13.74 -3.66
CA LYS A 16 9.07 -13.46 -4.04
C LYS A 16 9.21 -12.98 -5.48
N LEU A 17 8.51 -13.64 -6.40
CA LEU A 17 8.52 -13.26 -7.80
C LEU A 17 7.95 -11.85 -7.96
N LEU A 18 6.78 -11.57 -7.37
CA LEU A 18 6.14 -10.27 -7.43
C LEU A 18 7.01 -9.19 -6.79
N TYR A 19 7.60 -9.47 -5.62
CA TYR A 19 8.47 -8.53 -4.93
C TYR A 19 9.70 -8.14 -5.78
N ASN A 20 10.34 -9.11 -6.43
CA ASN A 20 11.48 -8.84 -7.32
C ASN A 20 11.09 -8.09 -8.61
N GLN A 21 9.82 -8.14 -9.00
CA GLN A 21 9.29 -7.37 -10.13
C GLN A 21 8.81 -5.97 -9.75
N LEU A 22 8.82 -5.59 -8.46
CA LEU A 22 8.35 -4.27 -8.02
C LEU A 22 8.98 -3.11 -8.81
N PRO A 23 10.31 -3.07 -9.12
CA PRO A 23 10.86 -1.97 -9.94
C PRO A 23 10.22 -1.88 -11.32
N THR A 24 9.97 -3.01 -11.97
CA THR A 24 9.36 -3.07 -13.31
C THR A 24 7.90 -2.62 -13.26
N VAL A 25 7.12 -3.15 -12.32
CA VAL A 25 5.70 -2.79 -12.14
C VAL A 25 5.57 -1.31 -11.75
N SER A 26 6.43 -0.82 -10.84
CA SER A 26 6.44 0.58 -10.44
C SER A 26 6.82 1.50 -11.59
N TYR A 27 7.76 1.09 -12.44
CA TYR A 27 8.11 1.85 -13.64
C TYR A 27 6.89 2.00 -14.56
N TRP A 28 6.21 0.93 -14.91
CA TRP A 28 5.03 0.99 -15.80
C TRP A 28 3.87 1.77 -15.18
N TRP A 29 3.68 1.65 -13.86
CA TRP A 29 2.68 2.44 -13.16
C TRP A 29 2.99 3.94 -13.22
N LEU A 30 4.24 4.35 -12.99
CA LEU A 30 4.69 5.75 -13.09
C LEU A 30 4.62 6.25 -14.53
N ASP A 31 5.00 5.43 -15.49
CA ASP A 31 4.90 5.73 -16.92
C ASP A 31 3.46 6.02 -17.35
N GLY A 32 2.51 5.23 -16.85
CA GLY A 32 1.08 5.45 -17.06
C GLY A 32 0.54 6.79 -16.51
N TYR A 33 1.27 7.42 -15.57
CA TYR A 33 0.92 8.74 -15.04
C TYR A 33 1.72 9.89 -15.66
N PHE A 34 2.97 9.64 -16.06
CA PHE A 34 3.91 10.72 -16.42
C PHE A 34 4.42 10.66 -17.85
N ASP A 35 4.09 9.61 -18.63
CA ASP A 35 4.60 9.42 -19.99
C ASP A 35 6.15 9.57 -20.02
N ILE A 36 6.84 8.69 -19.30
CA ILE A 36 8.28 8.74 -19.05
C ILE A 36 9.05 8.56 -20.37
N ASN A 37 9.83 9.54 -20.76
CA ASN A 37 10.59 9.50 -22.01
C ASN A 37 11.89 8.70 -21.89
N ASP A 38 12.53 8.42 -23.05
CA ASP A 38 13.75 7.63 -23.15
C ASP A 38 14.95 8.20 -22.39
N GLN A 39 14.98 9.50 -22.12
CA GLN A 39 16.04 10.16 -21.35
C GLN A 39 15.84 9.96 -19.83
N GLN A 40 14.60 9.91 -19.38
CA GLN A 40 14.24 9.74 -17.96
C GLN A 40 14.21 8.26 -17.54
N ALA A 41 13.86 7.36 -18.47
CA ALA A 41 13.62 5.94 -18.17
C ALA A 41 14.82 5.22 -17.54
N PRO A 42 16.09 5.42 -17.98
CA PRO A 42 17.24 4.76 -17.36
C PRO A 42 17.41 5.12 -15.89
N ASP A 43 17.36 6.41 -15.57
CA ASP A 43 17.55 6.93 -14.20
C ASP A 43 16.42 6.49 -13.28
N LEU A 44 15.17 6.54 -13.76
CA LEU A 44 14.01 6.05 -13.00
C LEU A 44 14.15 4.55 -12.70
N LYS A 45 14.49 3.72 -13.70
CA LYS A 45 14.67 2.28 -13.52
C LYS A 45 15.81 1.95 -12.56
N LEU A 46 16.91 2.71 -12.62
CA LEU A 46 18.03 2.57 -11.69
C LEU A 46 17.57 2.92 -10.26
N GLY A 47 16.94 4.09 -10.07
CA GLY A 47 16.47 4.53 -8.77
C GLY A 47 15.46 3.57 -8.13
N LEU A 48 14.54 3.00 -8.92
CA LEU A 48 13.60 1.99 -8.43
C LEU A 48 14.31 0.71 -7.95
N ARG A 49 15.34 0.25 -8.68
CA ARG A 49 16.16 -0.90 -8.24
C ARG A 49 16.94 -0.58 -6.96
N ASP A 50 17.50 0.62 -6.85
CA ASP A 50 18.24 1.05 -5.66
C ASP A 50 17.33 1.17 -4.43
N VAL A 51 16.11 1.66 -4.59
CA VAL A 51 15.11 1.68 -3.52
C VAL A 51 14.76 0.26 -3.08
N LEU A 52 14.56 -0.68 -4.03
CA LEU A 52 14.26 -2.07 -3.69
C LEU A 52 15.43 -2.75 -2.97
N ALA A 53 16.67 -2.55 -3.45
CA ALA A 53 17.86 -3.11 -2.82
C ALA A 53 18.05 -2.57 -1.39
N TRP A 54 17.85 -1.26 -1.21
CA TRP A 54 17.86 -0.65 0.11
C TRP A 54 16.76 -1.20 1.01
N HIS A 55 15.53 -1.36 0.50
CA HIS A 55 14.40 -1.91 1.26
C HIS A 55 14.68 -3.36 1.72
N LYS A 56 15.26 -4.19 0.83
CA LYS A 56 15.68 -5.55 1.19
C LYS A 56 16.66 -5.56 2.35
N ALA A 57 17.68 -4.71 2.29
CA ALA A 57 18.76 -4.68 3.26
C ALA A 57 18.35 -4.09 4.62
N ASN A 58 17.52 -3.05 4.60
CA ASN A 58 17.29 -2.22 5.78
C ASN A 58 15.90 -2.41 6.42
N GLU A 59 14.86 -2.69 5.61
CA GLU A 59 13.49 -2.73 6.10
C GLU A 59 12.96 -4.14 6.33
N LEU A 60 13.31 -5.12 5.48
CA LEU A 60 12.77 -6.47 5.61
C LEU A 60 13.05 -7.12 6.98
N PRO A 61 14.23 -6.98 7.61
CA PRO A 61 14.45 -7.51 8.95
C PRO A 61 13.52 -6.91 10.00
N ALA A 62 13.33 -5.58 9.96
CA ALA A 62 12.44 -4.88 10.88
C ALA A 62 10.96 -5.23 10.66
N VAL A 63 10.53 -5.30 9.39
CA VAL A 63 9.17 -5.75 9.04
C VAL A 63 8.94 -7.18 9.50
N ASN A 64 9.93 -8.07 9.30
CA ASN A 64 9.82 -9.47 9.73
C ASN A 64 9.68 -9.59 11.26
N ALA A 65 10.41 -8.80 12.04
CA ALA A 65 10.26 -8.74 13.48
C ALA A 65 8.85 -8.27 13.91
N LEU A 66 8.30 -7.25 13.24
CA LEU A 66 6.94 -6.78 13.49
C LEU A 66 5.89 -7.83 13.15
N LEU A 67 6.06 -8.59 12.05
CA LEU A 67 5.16 -9.69 11.71
C LEU A 67 5.21 -10.82 12.75
N SER A 68 6.39 -11.11 13.31
CA SER A 68 6.53 -12.08 14.40
C SER A 68 5.78 -11.66 15.66
N ASP A 69 5.83 -10.38 16.02
CA ASP A 69 5.10 -9.86 17.17
C ASP A 69 3.57 -9.89 16.96
N VAL A 70 3.10 -9.67 15.74
CA VAL A 70 1.68 -9.82 15.38
C VAL A 70 1.28 -11.29 15.46
N GLU A 71 2.05 -12.20 14.84
CA GLU A 71 1.80 -13.63 14.79
C GLU A 71 1.56 -14.23 16.18
N GLN A 72 2.39 -13.86 17.18
CA GLN A 72 2.28 -14.34 18.56
C GLN A 72 0.96 -14.01 19.25
N GLN A 73 0.16 -13.12 18.70
CA GLN A 73 -1.11 -12.66 19.25
C GLN A 73 -2.34 -13.14 18.47
N LEU A 74 -2.16 -13.76 17.28
CA LEU A 74 -3.26 -14.11 16.37
C LEU A 74 -4.16 -15.25 16.90
N GLU A 75 -3.70 -16.06 17.85
CA GLU A 75 -4.52 -17.13 18.46
C GLU A 75 -5.37 -16.65 19.65
N LYS A 76 -5.49 -15.34 19.83
CA LYS A 76 -6.23 -14.71 20.95
C LYS A 76 -7.13 -13.61 20.43
N PRO A 77 -8.21 -13.27 21.15
CA PRO A 77 -8.97 -12.07 20.86
C PRO A 77 -8.06 -10.84 20.83
N ILE A 78 -8.24 -10.00 19.83
CA ILE A 78 -7.45 -8.78 19.61
C ILE A 78 -8.39 -7.58 19.76
N THR A 79 -7.97 -6.59 20.53
CA THR A 79 -8.70 -5.32 20.68
C THR A 79 -8.35 -4.33 19.56
N GLY A 80 -9.22 -3.35 19.29
CA GLY A 80 -8.92 -2.26 18.37
C GLY A 80 -7.65 -1.48 18.76
N ALA A 81 -7.41 -1.31 20.07
CA ALA A 81 -6.20 -0.64 20.57
C ALA A 81 -4.91 -1.42 20.23
N GLN A 82 -4.92 -2.75 20.39
CA GLN A 82 -3.79 -3.60 19.98
C GLN A 82 -3.57 -3.54 18.47
N MET A 83 -4.64 -3.61 17.67
CA MET A 83 -4.56 -3.47 16.22
C MET A 83 -3.95 -2.13 15.82
N CYS A 84 -4.38 -1.03 16.43
CA CYS A 84 -3.79 0.29 16.21
C CYS A 84 -2.32 0.37 16.65
N GLY A 85 -1.95 -0.29 17.74
CA GLY A 85 -0.56 -0.40 18.17
C GLY A 85 0.36 -1.01 17.12
N TRP A 86 -0.10 -2.03 16.38
CA TRP A 86 0.65 -2.60 15.26
C TRP A 86 0.82 -1.60 14.12
N PHE A 87 -0.26 -0.93 13.69
CA PHE A 87 -0.16 0.10 12.66
C PHE A 87 0.83 1.20 13.02
N THR A 88 0.81 1.68 14.28
CA THR A 88 1.75 2.70 14.77
C THR A 88 3.20 2.21 14.68
N ARG A 89 3.46 0.94 14.92
CA ARG A 89 4.82 0.36 14.82
C ARG A 89 5.26 0.14 13.37
N PHE A 90 4.33 -0.09 12.43
CA PHE A 90 4.65 -0.17 11.00
C PHE A 90 4.90 1.21 10.37
N GLU A 91 4.30 2.27 10.87
CA GLU A 91 4.37 3.61 10.31
C GLU A 91 5.79 4.13 10.07
N PRO A 92 6.78 3.99 11.01
CA PRO A 92 8.16 4.40 10.76
C PRO A 92 8.79 3.67 9.56
N ARG A 93 8.40 2.42 9.28
CA ARG A 93 8.89 1.66 8.12
C ARG A 93 8.35 2.21 6.80
N VAL A 94 7.06 2.55 6.78
CA VAL A 94 6.44 3.22 5.63
C VAL A 94 7.10 4.58 5.39
N ASN A 95 7.31 5.37 6.43
CA ASN A 95 7.97 6.68 6.34
C ASN A 95 9.41 6.56 5.83
N ALA A 96 10.18 5.56 6.26
CA ALA A 96 11.53 5.32 5.78
C ALA A 96 11.56 5.02 4.26
N VAL A 97 10.59 4.24 3.75
CA VAL A 97 10.44 3.99 2.31
C VAL A 97 10.09 5.27 1.55
N LEU A 98 9.15 6.08 2.07
CA LEU A 98 8.80 7.37 1.48
C LEU A 98 10.00 8.31 1.44
N ASP A 99 10.75 8.41 2.53
CA ASP A 99 11.94 9.25 2.63
C ASP A 99 13.03 8.82 1.64
N ARG A 100 13.27 7.51 1.52
CA ARG A 100 14.23 6.96 0.55
C ARG A 100 13.81 7.23 -0.89
N THR A 101 12.51 7.07 -1.17
CA THR A 101 11.95 7.26 -2.51
C THR A 101 11.91 8.73 -2.92
N ALA A 102 11.73 9.65 -1.98
CA ALA A 102 11.59 11.09 -2.27
C ALA A 102 12.80 11.68 -2.97
N VAL A 103 14.01 11.24 -2.64
CA VAL A 103 15.24 11.73 -3.28
C VAL A 103 15.26 11.35 -4.76
N MET A 104 15.02 10.09 -5.06
CA MET A 104 14.92 9.59 -6.44
C MET A 104 13.78 10.26 -7.20
N ALA A 105 12.59 10.32 -6.57
CA ALA A 105 11.41 10.91 -7.19
C ALA A 105 11.63 12.40 -7.50
N ALA A 106 12.21 13.19 -6.59
CA ALA A 106 12.49 14.60 -6.84
C ALA A 106 13.39 14.81 -8.05
N LEU A 107 14.45 13.98 -8.21
CA LEU A 107 15.39 14.06 -9.34
C LEU A 107 14.69 13.82 -10.69
N ILE A 108 13.73 12.90 -10.74
CA ILE A 108 12.98 12.61 -11.97
C ILE A 108 11.89 13.66 -12.20
N LEU A 109 11.13 13.99 -11.16
CA LEU A 109 9.96 14.88 -11.29
C LEU A 109 10.31 16.31 -11.71
N VAL A 110 11.51 16.82 -11.37
CA VAL A 110 11.96 18.15 -11.82
C VAL A 110 12.28 18.19 -13.31
N THR A 111 12.52 17.05 -13.96
CA THR A 111 12.80 16.94 -15.40
C THR A 111 11.54 16.86 -16.26
N LEU A 112 10.35 16.77 -15.65
CA LEU A 112 9.10 16.65 -16.39
C LEU A 112 8.87 17.85 -17.32
N THR A 113 8.44 17.58 -18.55
CA THR A 113 8.09 18.58 -19.54
C THR A 113 6.68 19.14 -19.28
N ALA A 114 6.32 20.22 -19.97
CA ALA A 114 4.96 20.75 -19.94
C ALA A 114 3.93 19.75 -20.51
N ASP A 115 4.33 18.96 -21.51
CA ASP A 115 3.47 17.91 -22.10
C ASP A 115 3.20 16.78 -21.12
N GLN A 116 4.23 16.36 -20.40
CA GLN A 116 4.12 15.35 -19.35
C GLN A 116 3.21 15.81 -18.20
N LEU A 117 3.23 17.09 -17.82
CA LEU A 117 2.26 17.61 -16.84
C LEU A 117 0.82 17.59 -17.38
N ARG A 118 0.61 17.90 -18.67
CA ARG A 118 -0.72 17.77 -19.28
C ARG A 118 -1.18 16.31 -19.37
N TYR A 119 -0.26 15.39 -19.60
CA TYR A 119 -0.54 13.95 -19.57
C TYR A 119 -0.93 13.51 -18.15
N PHE A 120 -0.17 13.92 -17.15
CA PHE A 120 -0.47 13.66 -15.73
C PHE A 120 -1.86 14.18 -15.35
N ASP A 121 -2.24 15.39 -15.76
CA ASP A 121 -3.57 15.95 -15.50
C ASP A 121 -4.69 15.07 -16.08
N LYS A 122 -4.50 14.55 -17.28
CA LYS A 122 -5.47 13.63 -17.92
C LYS A 122 -5.54 12.29 -17.20
N ALA A 123 -4.39 11.72 -16.83
CA ALA A 123 -4.33 10.46 -16.11
C ALA A 123 -5.02 10.56 -14.73
N ILE A 124 -4.77 11.64 -13.99
CA ILE A 124 -5.43 11.92 -12.71
C ILE A 124 -6.94 12.12 -12.90
N ALA A 125 -7.37 12.87 -13.91
CA ALA A 125 -8.79 13.10 -14.18
C ALA A 125 -9.52 11.77 -14.48
N LYS A 126 -8.93 10.90 -15.31
CA LYS A 126 -9.46 9.56 -15.60
C LYS A 126 -9.58 8.73 -14.32
N ASN A 127 -8.50 8.62 -13.56
CA ASN A 127 -8.48 7.84 -12.32
C ASN A 127 -9.45 8.39 -11.25
N ASN A 128 -9.69 9.71 -11.26
CA ASN A 128 -10.68 10.36 -10.41
C ASN A 128 -12.12 10.02 -10.84
N ALA A 129 -12.39 9.97 -12.14
CA ALA A 129 -13.70 9.59 -12.65
C ALA A 129 -14.03 8.13 -12.29
N GLU A 130 -13.07 7.21 -12.50
CA GLU A 130 -13.20 5.78 -12.13
C GLU A 130 -13.43 5.60 -10.62
N TRP A 131 -12.65 6.31 -9.79
CA TRP A 131 -12.80 6.25 -8.33
C TRP A 131 -14.17 6.77 -7.87
N ARG A 132 -14.62 7.87 -8.50
CA ARG A 132 -15.91 8.49 -8.18
C ARG A 132 -17.07 7.57 -8.55
N GLU A 133 -17.03 6.97 -9.73
CA GLU A 133 -18.02 5.99 -10.20
C GLU A 133 -18.13 4.80 -9.24
N GLU A 134 -16.98 4.28 -8.79
CA GLU A 134 -16.92 3.12 -7.91
C GLU A 134 -17.38 3.40 -6.47
N TRP A 135 -17.07 4.61 -5.93
CA TRP A 135 -17.21 4.85 -4.49
C TRP A 135 -18.21 5.93 -4.10
N LEU A 136 -18.49 6.92 -4.95
CA LEU A 136 -19.40 8.01 -4.65
C LEU A 136 -20.72 7.91 -5.42
N ASP A 137 -20.65 7.60 -6.70
CA ASP A 137 -21.82 7.58 -7.58
C ASP A 137 -22.45 6.18 -7.65
N ALA A 138 -21.82 5.17 -7.04
CA ALA A 138 -22.36 3.82 -6.93
C ALA A 138 -23.64 3.78 -6.08
N ARG A 139 -24.57 2.91 -6.45
CA ARG A 139 -25.77 2.68 -5.63
C ARG A 139 -25.36 2.06 -4.28
N PRO A 140 -26.10 2.35 -3.18
CA PRO A 140 -25.74 1.86 -1.85
C PRO A 140 -25.55 0.33 -1.77
N GLU A 141 -26.37 -0.43 -2.51
CA GLU A 141 -26.28 -1.89 -2.58
C GLU A 141 -24.99 -2.36 -3.28
N ASP A 142 -24.62 -1.73 -4.41
CA ASP A 142 -23.40 -2.07 -5.17
C ASP A 142 -22.14 -1.71 -4.37
N LEU A 143 -22.18 -0.57 -3.68
CA LEU A 143 -21.10 -0.15 -2.78
C LEU A 143 -20.92 -1.14 -1.63
N MET A 144 -22.02 -1.62 -1.03
CA MET A 144 -21.96 -2.61 0.05
C MET A 144 -21.43 -3.95 -0.47
N GLU A 145 -21.83 -4.38 -1.66
CA GLU A 145 -21.33 -5.61 -2.29
C GLU A 145 -19.82 -5.52 -2.54
N SER A 146 -19.34 -4.44 -3.15
CA SER A 146 -17.90 -4.21 -3.39
C SER A 146 -17.08 -4.18 -2.09
N ARG A 147 -17.60 -3.54 -1.04
CA ARG A 147 -16.95 -3.53 0.29
C ARG A 147 -16.89 -4.92 0.91
N LEU A 148 -18.00 -5.68 0.81
CA LEU A 148 -18.07 -7.03 1.34
C LEU A 148 -17.10 -7.97 0.61
N GLU A 149 -17.11 -7.96 -0.72
CA GLU A 149 -16.21 -8.78 -1.53
C GLU A 149 -14.75 -8.55 -1.15
N ARG A 150 -14.30 -7.29 -1.10
CA ARG A 150 -12.93 -6.94 -0.68
C ARG A 150 -12.60 -7.37 0.75
N ALA A 151 -13.57 -7.25 1.67
CA ALA A 151 -13.37 -7.68 3.05
C ALA A 151 -13.19 -9.20 3.12
N ILE A 152 -14.05 -9.97 2.43
CA ILE A 152 -13.98 -11.43 2.39
C ILE A 152 -12.69 -11.91 1.75
N GLU A 153 -12.28 -11.37 0.59
CA GLU A 153 -11.01 -11.72 -0.06
C GLU A 153 -9.80 -11.51 0.86
N ASN A 154 -9.76 -10.38 1.59
CA ASN A 154 -8.69 -10.10 2.53
C ASN A 154 -8.71 -11.05 3.74
N LEU A 155 -9.89 -11.38 4.26
CA LEU A 155 -10.03 -12.34 5.34
C LEU A 155 -9.63 -13.74 4.90
N GLU A 156 -10.07 -14.20 3.73
CA GLU A 156 -9.71 -15.52 3.18
C GLU A 156 -8.21 -15.66 2.94
N ARG A 157 -7.55 -14.59 2.51
CA ARG A 157 -6.07 -14.58 2.33
C ARG A 157 -5.33 -14.85 3.63
N VAL A 158 -5.87 -14.41 4.76
CA VAL A 158 -5.22 -14.55 6.08
C VAL A 158 -5.71 -15.79 6.81
N TYR A 159 -7.03 -15.98 6.87
CA TYR A 159 -7.69 -16.96 7.74
C TYR A 159 -8.15 -18.23 7.01
N GLY A 160 -8.00 -18.28 5.68
CA GLY A 160 -8.58 -19.34 4.86
C GLY A 160 -10.09 -19.15 4.65
N PRO A 161 -10.81 -20.18 4.19
CA PRO A 161 -12.20 -20.06 3.76
C PRO A 161 -13.12 -19.44 4.81
N ILE A 162 -13.99 -18.52 4.38
CA ILE A 162 -14.98 -17.82 5.20
C ILE A 162 -16.35 -18.46 4.99
N SER A 163 -17.02 -18.88 6.06
CA SER A 163 -18.35 -19.49 5.99
C SER A 163 -19.43 -18.45 5.66
N ARG A 164 -20.56 -18.92 5.13
CA ARG A 164 -21.72 -18.06 4.86
C ARG A 164 -22.19 -17.30 6.11
N GLN A 165 -22.18 -17.92 7.28
CA GLN A 165 -22.55 -17.25 8.53
C GLN A 165 -21.56 -16.12 8.87
N GLN A 166 -20.28 -16.33 8.67
CA GLN A 166 -19.24 -15.29 8.87
C GLN A 166 -19.40 -14.17 7.83
N THR A 167 -19.68 -14.50 6.57
CA THR A 167 -19.95 -13.49 5.52
C THR A 167 -21.10 -12.56 5.92
N GLU A 168 -22.21 -13.12 6.42
CA GLU A 168 -23.34 -12.31 6.89
C GLU A 168 -22.96 -11.44 8.12
N ALA A 169 -22.15 -11.97 9.03
CA ALA A 169 -21.67 -11.21 10.18
C ALA A 169 -20.72 -10.06 9.76
N VAL A 170 -19.82 -10.30 8.80
CA VAL A 170 -18.95 -9.26 8.19
C VAL A 170 -19.81 -8.19 7.53
N LYS A 171 -20.82 -8.57 6.74
CA LYS A 171 -21.76 -7.64 6.10
C LYS A 171 -22.49 -6.77 7.12
N ALA A 172 -23.03 -7.39 8.17
CA ALA A 172 -23.72 -6.68 9.24
C ALA A 172 -22.78 -5.71 10.00
N ARG A 173 -21.51 -6.04 10.14
CA ARG A 173 -20.50 -5.15 10.75
C ARG A 173 -20.13 -3.99 9.82
N LEU A 174 -19.94 -4.25 8.52
CA LEU A 174 -19.70 -3.21 7.52
C LEU A 174 -20.85 -2.21 7.41
N ALA A 175 -22.08 -2.67 7.56
CA ALA A 175 -23.27 -1.80 7.54
C ALA A 175 -23.31 -0.80 8.71
N LYS A 176 -22.60 -1.08 9.80
CA LYS A 176 -22.46 -0.18 10.97
C LYS A 176 -21.23 0.72 10.88
N ASP A 177 -20.41 0.53 9.87
CA ASP A 177 -19.17 1.30 9.69
C ASP A 177 -19.47 2.61 8.97
N ALA A 178 -19.21 3.71 9.65
CA ALA A 178 -19.46 5.07 9.14
C ALA A 178 -18.29 5.58 8.30
N TYR A 179 -17.82 4.81 7.31
CA TYR A 179 -16.76 5.26 6.42
C TYR A 179 -17.27 6.40 5.53
N ASP A 180 -16.60 7.54 5.60
CA ASP A 180 -16.97 8.77 4.88
C ASP A 180 -16.24 8.84 3.53
N PHE A 181 -16.90 8.36 2.47
CA PHE A 181 -16.36 8.39 1.11
C PHE A 181 -16.23 9.82 0.57
N GLU A 182 -17.13 10.73 0.94
CA GLU A 182 -17.05 12.15 0.52
C GLU A 182 -15.83 12.82 1.15
N GLN A 183 -15.60 12.65 2.45
CA GLN A 183 -14.41 13.16 3.12
C GLN A 183 -13.12 12.58 2.49
N ASN A 184 -13.14 11.30 2.13
CA ASN A 184 -12.02 10.65 1.44
C ASN A 184 -11.78 11.27 0.06
N TRP A 185 -12.84 11.56 -0.68
CA TRP A 185 -12.78 12.26 -1.96
C TRP A 185 -12.15 13.65 -1.82
N GLN A 186 -12.61 14.45 -0.87
CA GLN A 186 -12.04 15.77 -0.61
C GLN A 186 -10.55 15.71 -0.23
N ASN A 187 -10.17 14.73 0.59
CA ASN A 187 -8.77 14.48 0.94
C ASN A 187 -7.94 14.10 -0.29
N ARG A 188 -8.48 13.26 -1.17
CA ARG A 188 -7.84 12.88 -2.44
C ARG A 188 -7.56 14.09 -3.31
N LEU A 189 -8.55 14.96 -3.53
CA LEU A 189 -8.41 16.18 -4.34
C LEU A 189 -7.38 17.15 -3.73
N ARG A 190 -7.42 17.35 -2.41
CA ARG A 190 -6.46 18.18 -1.69
C ARG A 190 -5.03 17.69 -1.88
N ASN A 191 -4.80 16.37 -1.72
CA ASN A 191 -3.47 15.77 -1.86
C ASN A 191 -2.95 15.87 -3.30
N GLN A 192 -3.81 15.66 -4.29
CA GLN A 192 -3.47 15.84 -5.70
C GLN A 192 -3.11 17.30 -6.01
N THR A 193 -3.86 18.25 -5.46
CA THR A 193 -3.58 19.69 -5.61
C THR A 193 -2.23 20.06 -5.00
N ALA A 194 -1.93 19.59 -3.80
CA ALA A 194 -0.64 19.83 -3.14
C ALA A 194 0.52 19.24 -3.94
N PHE A 195 0.40 17.99 -4.41
CA PHE A 195 1.42 17.35 -5.23
C PHE A 195 1.62 18.08 -6.58
N LYS A 196 0.53 18.44 -7.25
CA LYS A 196 0.59 19.23 -8.49
C LYS A 196 1.25 20.61 -8.25
N GLY A 197 0.94 21.26 -7.14
CA GLY A 197 1.61 22.51 -6.73
C GLY A 197 3.12 22.33 -6.60
N TRP A 198 3.55 21.22 -6.01
CA TRP A 198 4.97 20.87 -5.94
C TRP A 198 5.59 20.65 -7.32
N LEU A 199 4.94 19.89 -8.21
CA LEU A 199 5.41 19.67 -9.58
C LEU A 199 5.60 20.99 -10.34
N VAL A 200 4.64 21.91 -10.26
CA VAL A 200 4.72 23.23 -10.91
C VAL A 200 5.87 24.06 -10.32
N ALA A 201 6.05 24.05 -9.01
CA ALA A 201 7.08 24.83 -8.32
C ALA A 201 8.51 24.32 -8.57
N TYR A 202 8.68 23.02 -8.77
CA TYR A 202 10.01 22.40 -8.88
C TYR A 202 10.41 21.99 -10.30
N ARG A 203 9.47 21.88 -11.23
CA ARG A 203 9.75 21.54 -12.63
C ARG A 203 10.77 22.49 -13.25
N GLY A 204 11.78 21.91 -13.89
CA GLY A 204 12.85 22.65 -14.58
C GLY A 204 13.88 23.26 -13.65
N ARG A 205 13.80 23.05 -12.34
CA ARG A 205 14.88 23.46 -11.43
C ARG A 205 16.10 22.58 -11.62
N VAL A 206 17.28 23.23 -11.61
CA VAL A 206 18.54 22.54 -11.62
C VAL A 206 18.87 22.08 -10.19
N LEU A 207 19.02 20.77 -10.02
CA LEU A 207 19.40 20.15 -8.75
C LEU A 207 20.84 19.63 -8.85
N ASP A 208 21.80 20.53 -8.98
CA ASP A 208 23.21 20.23 -9.21
C ASP A 208 24.03 20.06 -7.91
N THR A 209 23.53 20.59 -6.78
CA THR A 209 24.19 20.45 -5.50
C THR A 209 23.48 19.45 -4.58
N PRO A 210 24.20 18.81 -3.63
CA PRO A 210 23.58 17.95 -2.62
C PRO A 210 22.46 18.65 -1.83
N GLU A 211 22.66 19.94 -1.50
CA GLU A 211 21.73 20.76 -0.75
C GLU A 211 20.43 21.00 -1.54
N ALA A 212 20.52 21.30 -2.84
CA ALA A 212 19.38 21.48 -3.72
C ALA A 212 18.57 20.18 -3.86
N LYS A 213 19.24 19.04 -4.05
CA LYS A 213 18.61 17.70 -4.07
C LYS A 213 17.88 17.40 -2.77
N GLN A 214 18.56 17.63 -1.64
CA GLN A 214 17.98 17.38 -0.33
C GLN A 214 16.79 18.30 -0.04
N ALA A 215 16.86 19.58 -0.39
CA ALA A 215 15.75 20.53 -0.21
C ALA A 215 14.52 20.14 -1.04
N ALA A 216 14.72 19.73 -2.31
CA ALA A 216 13.64 19.24 -3.16
C ALA A 216 13.00 17.97 -2.60
N ALA A 217 13.82 17.00 -2.15
CA ALA A 217 13.35 15.78 -1.53
C ALA A 217 12.55 16.05 -0.24
N GLN A 218 13.06 16.89 0.65
CA GLN A 218 12.38 17.26 1.91
C GLN A 218 11.04 17.97 1.64
N SER A 219 10.99 18.86 0.65
CA SER A 219 9.76 19.51 0.24
C SER A 219 8.72 18.52 -0.29
N LEU A 220 9.14 17.51 -1.09
CA LEU A 220 8.27 16.44 -1.57
C LEU A 220 7.79 15.53 -0.42
N GLN A 221 8.68 15.17 0.50
CA GLN A 221 8.34 14.42 1.72
C GLN A 221 7.25 15.15 2.54
N ALA A 222 7.37 16.47 2.69
CA ALA A 222 6.36 17.26 3.40
C ALA A 222 4.96 17.14 2.77
N VAL A 223 4.88 17.17 1.42
CA VAL A 223 3.62 16.94 0.69
C VAL A 223 3.06 15.53 0.98
N TRP A 224 3.89 14.50 0.94
CA TRP A 224 3.47 13.12 1.17
C TRP A 224 3.05 12.85 2.62
N ARG A 225 3.76 13.45 3.61
CA ARG A 225 3.41 13.33 5.03
C ARG A 225 2.10 14.03 5.34
N ALA A 226 1.89 15.25 4.84
CA ALA A 226 0.61 15.95 4.98
C ALA A 226 -0.56 15.15 4.38
N ALA A 227 -0.33 14.43 3.29
CA ALA A 227 -1.30 13.51 2.72
C ALA A 227 -1.59 12.28 3.60
N ALA A 228 -0.71 11.92 4.52
CA ALA A 228 -0.89 10.77 5.42
C ALA A 228 -1.58 11.14 6.75
N GLU A 229 -1.53 12.38 7.18
CA GLU A 229 -2.01 12.82 8.51
C GLU A 229 -3.51 12.56 8.73
N TRP A 230 -4.37 12.82 7.74
CA TRP A 230 -5.80 12.58 7.87
C TRP A 230 -6.16 11.09 8.07
N ARG A 231 -5.35 10.17 7.57
CA ARG A 231 -5.53 8.72 7.77
C ARG A 231 -5.45 8.34 9.24
N MET A 232 -4.86 9.18 10.08
CA MET A 232 -4.79 8.96 11.53
C MET A 232 -6.17 9.01 12.20
N THR A 233 -7.06 9.90 11.74
CA THR A 233 -8.41 10.06 12.30
C THR A 233 -9.29 8.82 11.98
N GLU A 234 -9.17 8.26 10.78
CA GLU A 234 -9.92 7.07 10.37
C GLU A 234 -9.28 5.77 10.89
N ARG A 235 -8.01 5.83 11.31
CA ARG A 235 -7.24 4.66 11.77
C ARG A 235 -7.94 3.93 12.93
N GLN A 236 -8.47 4.66 13.90
CA GLN A 236 -9.13 4.05 15.05
C GLN A 236 -10.36 3.23 14.66
N GLN A 237 -11.17 3.74 13.73
CA GLN A 237 -12.33 3.02 13.21
C GLN A 237 -11.88 1.76 12.45
N THR A 238 -10.88 1.88 11.58
CA THR A 238 -10.29 0.75 10.86
C THR A 238 -9.71 -0.30 11.81
N CYS A 239 -8.98 0.11 12.86
CA CYS A 239 -8.45 -0.81 13.87
C CYS A 239 -9.56 -1.58 14.57
N GLN A 240 -10.64 -0.92 14.95
CA GLN A 240 -11.78 -1.57 15.59
C GLN A 240 -12.48 -2.51 14.61
N LEU A 241 -12.69 -2.11 13.36
CA LEU A 241 -13.28 -2.96 12.32
C LEU A 241 -12.48 -4.24 12.12
N LEU A 242 -11.15 -4.15 12.02
CA LEU A 242 -10.27 -5.31 11.86
C LEU A 242 -10.24 -6.21 13.10
N ALA A 243 -10.30 -5.64 14.30
CA ALA A 243 -10.41 -6.40 15.54
C ALA A 243 -11.76 -7.14 15.62
N ASP A 244 -12.85 -6.48 15.21
CA ASP A 244 -14.17 -7.10 15.14
C ASP A 244 -14.19 -8.26 14.13
N PHE A 245 -13.57 -8.10 12.95
CA PHE A 245 -13.44 -9.17 11.97
C PHE A 245 -12.62 -10.35 12.51
N HIS A 246 -11.49 -10.07 13.18
CA HIS A 246 -10.72 -11.12 13.83
C HIS A 246 -11.54 -11.91 14.85
N SER A 247 -12.42 -11.25 15.60
CA SER A 247 -13.27 -11.88 16.61
C SER A 247 -14.34 -12.80 16.01
N LEU A 248 -14.69 -12.65 14.74
CA LEU A 248 -15.62 -13.54 14.01
C LEU A 248 -14.95 -14.86 13.59
N MET A 249 -13.63 -14.95 13.64
CA MET A 249 -12.89 -16.12 13.19
C MET A 249 -12.90 -17.23 14.25
N THR A 250 -12.91 -18.46 13.78
CA THR A 250 -12.81 -19.65 14.63
C THR A 250 -11.36 -19.89 15.11
N PRO A 251 -11.14 -20.65 16.18
CA PRO A 251 -9.77 -21.04 16.59
C PRO A 251 -8.95 -21.72 15.47
N ALA A 252 -9.59 -22.53 14.62
CA ALA A 252 -8.93 -23.15 13.47
C ALA A 252 -8.48 -22.11 12.43
N GLN A 253 -9.25 -21.07 12.21
CA GLN A 253 -8.91 -19.95 11.33
C GLN A 253 -7.81 -19.08 11.95
N TRP A 254 -7.80 -18.87 13.26
CA TRP A 254 -6.68 -18.21 13.94
C TRP A 254 -5.37 -18.98 13.75
N ALA A 255 -5.39 -20.31 13.93
CA ALA A 255 -4.24 -21.15 13.66
C ALA A 255 -3.80 -21.10 12.19
N GLN A 256 -4.75 -20.95 11.25
CA GLN A 256 -4.42 -20.73 9.84
C GLN A 256 -3.76 -19.36 9.63
N ALA A 257 -4.23 -18.31 10.28
CA ALA A 257 -3.60 -16.98 10.23
C ALA A 257 -2.15 -17.02 10.71
N VAL A 258 -1.86 -17.72 11.80
CA VAL A 258 -0.48 -17.96 12.29
C VAL A 258 0.38 -18.58 11.18
N LYS A 259 -0.10 -19.67 10.54
CA LYS A 259 0.64 -20.31 9.42
C LYS A 259 0.88 -19.35 8.25
N THR A 260 -0.12 -18.52 7.94
CA THR A 260 -0.01 -17.51 6.88
C THR A 260 1.08 -16.49 7.19
N TYR A 261 1.12 -15.97 8.42
CA TYR A 261 2.14 -15.02 8.86
C TYR A 261 3.54 -15.66 8.92
N GLN A 262 3.67 -16.91 9.38
CA GLN A 262 4.93 -17.66 9.30
C GLN A 262 5.40 -17.85 7.85
N GLY A 263 4.48 -18.07 6.92
CA GLY A 263 4.78 -18.10 5.50
C GLY A 263 5.36 -16.76 5.00
N TYR A 264 4.73 -15.63 5.35
CA TYR A 264 5.24 -14.28 5.02
C TYR A 264 6.62 -14.03 5.63
N GLN A 265 6.85 -14.38 6.90
CA GLN A 265 8.13 -14.23 7.55
C GLN A 265 9.24 -15.02 6.84
N LYS A 266 8.96 -16.28 6.48
CA LYS A 266 9.89 -17.12 5.72
C LYS A 266 10.23 -16.51 4.35
N ASP A 267 9.24 -15.93 3.65
CA ASP A 267 9.45 -15.28 2.37
C ASP A 267 10.30 -14.02 2.51
N LEU A 268 10.03 -13.17 3.52
CA LEU A 268 10.81 -11.97 3.79
C LEU A 268 12.27 -12.30 4.16
N GLN A 269 12.50 -13.32 4.99
CA GLN A 269 13.85 -13.80 5.32
C GLN A 269 14.60 -14.26 4.06
N SER A 270 13.94 -15.03 3.21
CA SER A 270 14.51 -15.51 1.96
C SER A 270 14.83 -14.40 0.97
N LEU A 271 13.99 -13.34 0.92
CA LEU A 271 14.22 -12.15 0.09
C LEU A 271 15.38 -11.31 0.62
N HIS A 272 15.56 -11.23 1.93
CA HIS A 272 16.67 -10.53 2.56
C HIS A 272 18.01 -11.24 2.31
N LEU A 273 18.04 -12.56 2.44
CA LEU A 273 19.28 -13.36 2.30
C LEU A 273 19.68 -13.66 0.85
N GLY A 274 18.74 -13.61 -0.08
CA GLY A 274 18.94 -13.95 -1.50
C GLY A 274 19.13 -12.74 -2.42
N GLY A 275 19.43 -11.55 -1.86
CA GLY A 275 19.62 -10.30 -2.58
C GLY A 275 21.05 -10.07 -3.01
#